data_7ff11442ef05e6ba500a36a56babfecd
#
_entry.id   7ff11442ef05e6ba500a36a56babfecd
#
_cell.length_a   1.000
_cell.length_b   1.000
_cell.length_c   1.000
_cell.angle_alpha   90.00
_cell.angle_beta   90.00
_cell.angle_gamma   90.00
#
_symmetry.space_group_name_H-M   'P 1'
#
loop_
_entity.id
_entity.type
_entity.pdbx_description
1 polymer ?
#
loop_
_entity_poly.entity_id
_entity_poly.type
_entity_poly.pdbx_seq_one_letter_code
_entity_poly.pdbx_strand_id
1 'polypeptide(L)'
;MKDRKFESSSATEGKVFFDTNILVYSVDERTPEKKAIASNLLNEASRSKNGIISTQSLQEFYNAAVKKLNLSKQAAKEYVDFFSKQFPVKEISIPLIIKAIDISIKNGFSFWDSLILSAANDTGCILVYSEDMNSGQIICGTKVLNPF
;
A
#
# COMPACT_ATOMS: atom_id res chain seq x y z
N MET A 1 20.80 12.36 19.31
CA MET A 1 20.46 12.39 18.95
C MET A 1 19.70 12.60 18.54
N LYS A 2 19.49 12.78 18.64
CA LYS A 2 18.80 13.18 18.26
C LYS A 2 18.33 13.23 17.39
N ASP A 3 18.48 13.19 16.98
CA ASP A 3 17.94 13.35 16.05
C ASP A 3 17.46 12.54 15.38
N ARG A 4 17.63 11.60 15.19
CA ARG A 4 17.12 10.66 14.65
C ARG A 4 15.88 10.24 15.00
N LYS A 5 15.57 10.21 15.95
CA LYS A 5 14.36 9.82 16.29
C LYS A 5 13.41 10.77 16.03
N PHE A 6 13.75 11.83 15.91
CA PHE A 6 12.95 12.82 15.70
C PHE A 6 12.31 12.84 14.47
N GLU A 7 12.98 12.56 13.40
CA GLU A 7 12.31 12.50 12.24
C GLU A 7 11.53 11.31 12.13
N SER A 8 11.88 10.28 12.81
CA SER A 8 11.02 9.13 12.80
C SER A 8 9.71 9.46 13.47
N SER A 9 9.70 10.38 14.43
CA SER A 9 8.43 10.69 15.02
C SER A 9 7.53 11.39 14.03
N SER A 10 8.07 12.24 13.16
CA SER A 10 7.19 12.83 12.16
C SER A 10 6.70 11.78 11.17
N ALA A 11 7.52 10.77 10.86
CA ALA A 11 7.06 9.70 10.00
C ALA A 11 5.94 8.90 10.63
N THR A 12 5.85 8.84 11.98
CA THR A 12 4.81 8.08 12.64
C THR A 12 3.55 8.87 12.90
N GLU A 13 3.53 10.17 12.58
CA GLU A 13 2.38 10.98 12.91
C GLU A 13 1.20 10.77 12.02
N GLY A 14 1.37 10.27 10.82
CA GLY A 14 0.28 10.09 9.89
C GLY A 14 0.16 8.66 9.46
N LYS A 15 -1.03 8.28 9.02
CA LYS A 15 -1.26 6.95 8.49
C LYS A 15 -0.75 6.87 7.07
N VAL A 16 -0.21 5.71 6.71
CA VAL A 16 0.31 5.46 5.38
C VAL A 16 -0.39 4.24 4.79
N PHE A 17 -0.65 4.29 3.50
CA PHE A 17 -1.32 3.23 2.78
C PHE A 17 -0.34 2.58 1.81
N PHE A 18 -0.39 1.26 1.68
CA PHE A 18 0.49 0.53 0.78
C PHE A 18 -0.29 -0.01 -0.40
N ASP A 19 0.11 0.39 -1.61
CA ASP A 19 -0.39 -0.21 -2.83
C ASP A 19 0.16 -1.63 -2.94
N THR A 20 -0.49 -2.42 -3.77
CA THR A 20 -0.19 -3.84 -3.96
C THR A 20 1.29 -4.10 -4.25
N ASN A 21 1.91 -3.27 -5.09
CA ASN A 21 3.29 -3.51 -5.49
C ASN A 21 4.27 -3.50 -4.32
N ILE A 22 3.97 -2.75 -3.27
CA ILE A 22 4.84 -2.77 -2.08
C ILE A 22 4.81 -4.15 -1.43
N LEU A 23 3.63 -4.75 -1.32
CA LEU A 23 3.51 -6.09 -0.76
C LEU A 23 4.22 -7.11 -1.64
N VAL A 24 4.06 -7.00 -2.96
CA VAL A 24 4.67 -7.91 -3.91
C VAL A 24 6.20 -7.84 -3.83
N TYR A 25 6.77 -6.63 -3.86
CA TYR A 25 8.22 -6.49 -3.80
C TYR A 25 8.79 -7.02 -2.49
N SER A 26 8.05 -6.92 -1.39
CA SER A 26 8.56 -7.37 -0.09
C SER A 26 8.85 -8.87 -0.05
N VAL A 27 8.30 -9.64 -1.00
CA VAL A 27 8.53 -11.08 -1.07
C VAL A 27 9.15 -11.51 -2.40
N ASP A 28 9.55 -10.57 -3.26
CA ASP A 28 10.07 -10.88 -4.59
C ASP A 28 11.59 -10.99 -4.56
N GLU A 29 12.09 -12.23 -4.61
CA GLU A 29 13.53 -12.49 -4.54
C GLU A 29 14.29 -12.04 -5.80
N ARG A 30 13.57 -11.75 -6.88
CA ARG A 30 14.21 -11.36 -8.14
C ARG A 30 14.71 -9.92 -8.13
N THR A 31 14.23 -9.11 -7.21
CA THR A 31 14.60 -7.69 -7.11
C THR A 31 15.03 -7.39 -5.69
N PRO A 32 16.23 -7.84 -5.28
CA PRO A 32 16.64 -7.76 -3.86
C PRO A 32 16.66 -6.33 -3.31
N GLU A 33 16.99 -5.35 -4.15
CA GLU A 33 17.03 -3.96 -3.68
C GLU A 33 15.64 -3.44 -3.35
N LYS A 34 14.68 -3.70 -4.24
CA LYS A 34 13.28 -3.30 -3.99
C LYS A 34 12.68 -4.10 -2.85
N LYS A 35 13.06 -5.38 -2.73
CA LYS A 35 12.60 -6.19 -1.62
C LYS A 35 13.04 -5.59 -0.29
N ALA A 36 14.27 -5.15 -0.19
CA ALA A 36 14.77 -4.55 1.04
C ALA A 36 14.03 -3.25 1.38
N ILE A 37 13.81 -2.40 0.38
CA ILE A 37 13.08 -1.14 0.59
C ILE A 37 11.65 -1.41 1.04
N ALA A 38 10.94 -2.28 0.32
CA ALA A 38 9.56 -2.60 0.64
C ALA A 38 9.43 -3.23 2.02
N SER A 39 10.30 -4.18 2.34
CA SER A 39 10.29 -4.84 3.65
C SER A 39 10.53 -3.85 4.77
N ASN A 40 11.47 -2.92 4.59
CA ASN A 40 11.75 -1.92 5.61
C ASN A 40 10.56 -1.00 5.83
N LEU A 41 9.89 -0.57 4.76
CA LEU A 41 8.72 0.27 4.89
C LEU A 41 7.59 -0.43 5.64
N LEU A 42 7.33 -1.69 5.27
CA LEU A 42 6.27 -2.45 5.93
C LEU A 42 6.59 -2.70 7.40
N ASN A 43 7.84 -3.04 7.70
CA ASN A 43 8.24 -3.29 9.09
C ASN A 43 8.15 -2.02 9.92
N GLU A 44 8.56 -0.89 9.36
CA GLU A 44 8.48 0.39 10.05
C GLU A 44 7.03 0.77 10.35
N ALA A 45 6.15 0.64 9.36
CA ALA A 45 4.74 0.95 9.55
C ALA A 45 4.07 0.01 10.53
N SER A 46 4.50 -1.25 10.55
CA SER A 46 3.99 -2.22 11.51
C SER A 46 4.38 -1.84 12.94
N ARG A 47 5.64 -1.47 13.14
CA ARG A 47 6.12 -1.02 14.47
C ARG A 47 5.41 0.25 14.92
N SER A 48 5.24 1.19 14.01
CA SER A 48 4.61 2.47 14.32
C SER A 48 3.09 2.38 14.38
N LYS A 49 2.52 1.26 13.95
CA LYS A 49 1.08 1.01 13.94
C LYS A 49 0.33 2.05 13.12
N ASN A 50 0.93 2.50 12.01
CA ASN A 50 0.33 3.49 11.15
C ASN A 50 0.13 3.03 9.70
N GLY A 51 0.37 1.76 9.39
CA GLY A 51 0.18 1.22 8.05
C GLY A 51 -1.22 0.69 7.84
N ILE A 52 -1.75 0.86 6.64
CA ILE A 52 -3.07 0.37 6.26
C ILE A 52 -2.98 -0.22 4.86
N ILE A 53 -3.70 -1.31 4.65
CA ILE A 53 -3.87 -1.92 3.34
C ILE A 53 -5.37 -2.13 3.10
N SER A 54 -5.74 -2.63 1.93
CA SER A 54 -7.15 -2.89 1.62
C SER A 54 -7.33 -4.30 1.11
N THR A 55 -8.60 -4.73 1.02
CA THR A 55 -8.91 -6.02 0.42
C THR A 55 -8.43 -6.09 -1.03
N GLN A 56 -8.45 -4.97 -1.76
CA GLN A 56 -7.91 -4.92 -3.11
C GLN A 56 -6.41 -5.27 -3.12
N SER A 57 -5.65 -4.69 -2.19
CA SER A 57 -4.21 -4.98 -2.10
C SER A 57 -3.96 -6.46 -1.91
N LEU A 58 -4.75 -7.10 -1.05
CA LEU A 58 -4.60 -8.53 -0.77
C LEU A 58 -5.00 -9.39 -1.95
N GLN A 59 -6.10 -9.03 -2.63
CA GLN A 59 -6.56 -9.78 -3.80
C GLN A 59 -5.55 -9.73 -4.93
N GLU A 60 -5.05 -8.52 -5.21
CA GLU A 60 -4.05 -8.35 -6.27
C GLU A 60 -2.72 -9.00 -5.89
N PHE A 61 -2.35 -8.94 -4.61
CA PHE A 61 -1.14 -9.62 -4.15
C PHE A 61 -1.23 -11.11 -4.41
N TYR A 62 -2.34 -11.75 -4.02
CA TYR A 62 -2.50 -13.18 -4.20
C TYR A 62 -2.33 -13.56 -5.67
N ASN A 63 -3.01 -12.83 -6.55
CA ASN A 63 -2.94 -13.12 -7.97
C ASN A 63 -1.52 -12.95 -8.51
N ALA A 64 -0.83 -11.89 -8.12
CA ALA A 64 0.55 -11.65 -8.56
C ALA A 64 1.52 -12.67 -7.98
N ALA A 65 1.33 -13.06 -6.72
CA ALA A 65 2.21 -14.03 -6.08
C ALA A 65 2.18 -15.37 -6.81
N VAL A 66 1.00 -15.82 -7.19
CA VAL A 66 0.86 -17.09 -7.90
C VAL A 66 1.33 -16.96 -9.35
N LYS A 67 0.92 -15.90 -10.05
CA LYS A 67 1.17 -15.80 -11.50
C LYS A 67 2.53 -15.24 -11.85
N LYS A 68 3.04 -14.29 -11.08
CA LYS A 68 4.30 -13.63 -11.41
C LYS A 68 5.46 -14.17 -10.62
N LEU A 69 5.26 -14.46 -9.34
CA LEU A 69 6.34 -14.93 -8.48
C LEU A 69 6.42 -16.45 -8.43
N ASN A 70 5.47 -17.13 -9.06
CA ASN A 70 5.41 -18.59 -9.10
C ASN A 70 5.35 -19.23 -7.73
N LEU A 71 4.76 -18.56 -6.77
CA LEU A 71 4.53 -19.16 -5.46
C LEU A 71 3.41 -20.17 -5.56
N SER A 72 3.45 -21.21 -4.72
CA SER A 72 2.32 -22.11 -4.61
C SER A 72 1.11 -21.35 -4.06
N LYS A 73 -0.08 -21.83 -4.35
CA LYS A 73 -1.29 -21.21 -3.81
C LYS A 73 -1.29 -21.20 -2.30
N GLN A 74 -0.76 -22.28 -1.70
CA GLN A 74 -0.69 -22.36 -0.25
C GLN A 74 0.27 -21.30 0.33
N ALA A 75 1.44 -21.11 -0.28
CA ALA A 75 2.39 -20.10 0.17
C ALA A 75 1.80 -18.70 0.02
N ALA A 76 1.14 -18.44 -1.13
CA ALA A 76 0.51 -17.14 -1.36
C ALA A 76 -0.60 -16.88 -0.33
N LYS A 77 -1.38 -17.90 0.02
CA LYS A 77 -2.41 -17.77 1.04
C LYS A 77 -1.81 -17.40 2.39
N GLU A 78 -0.68 -18.02 2.74
CA GLU A 78 -0.03 -17.74 4.02
C GLU A 78 0.45 -16.29 4.09
N TYR A 79 0.95 -15.74 2.99
CA TYR A 79 1.32 -14.33 2.95
C TYR A 79 0.11 -13.42 3.09
N VAL A 80 -1.00 -13.73 2.42
CA VAL A 80 -2.23 -12.94 2.55
C VAL A 80 -2.67 -12.92 4.02
N ASP A 81 -2.66 -14.09 4.65
CA ASP A 81 -3.03 -14.19 6.07
C ASP A 81 -2.09 -13.35 6.92
N PHE A 82 -0.79 -13.44 6.67
CA PHE A 82 0.21 -12.68 7.40
C PHE A 82 -0.02 -11.17 7.28
N PHE A 83 -0.18 -10.68 6.05
CA PHE A 83 -0.40 -9.23 5.85
C PHE A 83 -1.69 -8.77 6.51
N SER A 84 -2.74 -9.60 6.45
CA SER A 84 -4.03 -9.23 7.03
C SER A 84 -3.97 -9.12 8.54
N LYS A 85 -2.99 -9.77 9.18
CA LYS A 85 -2.78 -9.68 10.61
C LYS A 85 -1.77 -8.60 10.99
N GLN A 86 -0.89 -8.28 10.06
CA GLN A 86 0.13 -7.26 10.27
C GLN A 86 -0.45 -5.84 10.23
N PHE A 87 -1.45 -5.62 9.39
CA PHE A 87 -2.03 -4.29 9.18
C PHE A 87 -3.55 -4.32 9.25
N PRO A 88 -4.18 -3.21 9.67
CA PRO A 88 -5.62 -3.05 9.45
C PRO A 88 -5.93 -3.13 7.96
N VAL A 89 -7.02 -3.81 7.62
CA VAL A 89 -7.42 -4.01 6.23
C VAL A 89 -8.73 -3.28 5.99
N LYS A 90 -8.72 -2.31 5.07
CA LYS A 90 -9.94 -1.62 4.68
C LYS A 90 -10.70 -2.45 3.66
N GLU A 91 -11.93 -2.82 3.98
CA GLU A 91 -12.77 -3.54 3.04
C GLU A 91 -13.33 -2.57 2.01
N ILE A 92 -13.28 -2.97 0.75
CA ILE A 92 -13.79 -2.14 -0.34
C ILE A 92 -15.31 -2.25 -0.35
N SER A 93 -15.95 -1.13 -0.08
CA SER A 93 -17.41 -1.03 -0.01
C SER A 93 -17.97 -0.31 -1.24
N ILE A 94 -19.28 -0.35 -1.40
CA ILE A 94 -19.92 0.35 -2.51
C ILE A 94 -19.62 1.85 -2.48
N PRO A 95 -19.71 2.55 -1.34
CA PRO A 95 -19.32 3.98 -1.33
C PRO A 95 -17.89 4.23 -1.78
N LEU A 96 -16.94 3.33 -1.46
CA LEU A 96 -15.56 3.49 -1.91
C LEU A 96 -15.44 3.31 -3.42
N ILE A 97 -16.22 2.39 -3.98
CA ILE A 97 -16.24 2.17 -5.42
C ILE A 97 -16.76 3.42 -6.14
N ILE A 98 -17.86 3.98 -5.64
CA ILE A 98 -18.45 5.19 -6.23
C ILE A 98 -17.46 6.35 -6.15
N LYS A 99 -16.80 6.52 -5.00
CA LYS A 99 -15.80 7.57 -4.84
C LYS A 99 -14.61 7.37 -5.79
N ALA A 100 -14.20 6.11 -6.01
CA ALA A 100 -13.12 5.81 -6.93
C ALA A 100 -13.49 6.20 -8.37
N ILE A 101 -14.73 5.96 -8.76
CA ILE A 101 -15.20 6.36 -10.09
C ILE A 101 -15.12 7.88 -10.22
N ASP A 102 -15.55 8.62 -9.21
CA ASP A 102 -15.47 10.08 -9.21
C ASP A 102 -14.03 10.56 -9.32
N ILE A 103 -13.11 9.93 -8.58
CA ILE A 103 -11.68 10.26 -8.67
C ILE A 103 -11.17 10.02 -10.09
N SER A 104 -11.55 8.89 -10.69
CA SER A 104 -11.14 8.54 -12.05
C SER A 104 -11.65 9.57 -13.05
N ILE A 105 -12.90 9.97 -12.94
CA ILE A 105 -13.48 10.96 -13.83
C ILE A 105 -12.75 12.29 -13.71
N LYS A 106 -12.49 12.72 -12.48
CA LYS A 106 -11.93 14.05 -12.23
C LYS A 106 -10.44 14.12 -12.56
N ASN A 107 -9.69 13.05 -12.34
CA ASN A 107 -8.24 13.08 -12.45
C ASN A 107 -7.66 12.24 -13.59
N GLY A 108 -8.47 11.47 -14.28
CA GLY A 108 -8.00 10.66 -15.40
C GLY A 108 -7.21 9.42 -15.04
N PHE A 109 -7.22 9.01 -13.77
CA PHE A 109 -6.54 7.79 -13.35
C PHE A 109 -7.34 6.57 -13.75
N SER A 110 -6.67 5.40 -13.81
CA SER A 110 -7.41 4.16 -13.98
C SER A 110 -8.34 3.95 -12.79
N PHE A 111 -9.38 3.14 -13.01
CA PHE A 111 -10.28 2.80 -11.91
C PHE A 111 -9.54 2.15 -10.75
N TRP A 112 -8.62 1.24 -11.06
CA TRP A 112 -7.93 0.47 -10.01
C TRP A 112 -7.01 1.35 -9.16
N ASP A 113 -6.31 2.31 -9.78
CA ASP A 113 -5.51 3.28 -9.05
C ASP A 113 -6.42 4.21 -8.22
N SER A 114 -7.55 4.60 -8.81
CA SER A 114 -8.51 5.44 -8.10
C SER A 114 -9.10 4.74 -6.90
N LEU A 115 -9.26 3.41 -6.97
CA LEU A 115 -9.78 2.63 -5.86
C LEU A 115 -8.78 2.58 -4.70
N ILE A 116 -7.48 2.47 -5.00
CA ILE A 116 -6.43 2.57 -3.99
C ILE A 116 -6.51 3.94 -3.30
N LEU A 117 -6.62 5.01 -4.09
CA LEU A 117 -6.68 6.37 -3.54
C LEU A 117 -7.95 6.58 -2.72
N SER A 118 -9.07 6.01 -3.17
CA SER A 118 -10.34 6.09 -2.43
C SER A 118 -10.21 5.46 -1.05
N ALA A 119 -9.63 4.26 -1.00
CA ALA A 119 -9.46 3.54 0.28
C ALA A 119 -8.49 4.28 1.20
N ALA A 120 -7.38 4.78 0.64
CA ALA A 120 -6.40 5.52 1.42
C ALA A 120 -7.00 6.79 2.00
N ASN A 121 -7.74 7.53 1.20
CA ASN A 121 -8.35 8.77 1.65
C ASN A 121 -9.43 8.51 2.70
N ASP A 122 -10.24 7.47 2.50
CA ASP A 122 -11.32 7.13 3.44
C ASP A 122 -10.77 6.74 4.82
N THR A 123 -9.60 6.15 4.87
CA THR A 123 -8.98 5.73 6.13
C THR A 123 -8.12 6.83 6.76
N GLY A 124 -8.10 8.02 6.15
CA GLY A 124 -7.35 9.15 6.70
C GLY A 124 -5.86 9.08 6.47
N CYS A 125 -5.42 8.32 5.45
CA CYS A 125 -4.00 8.23 5.15
C CYS A 125 -3.51 9.52 4.49
N ILE A 126 -2.35 9.99 4.93
CA ILE A 126 -1.73 11.17 4.34
C ILE A 126 -0.82 10.80 3.18
N LEU A 127 -0.49 9.53 3.05
CA LEU A 127 0.51 9.05 2.09
C LEU A 127 0.12 7.69 1.55
N VAL A 128 0.30 7.50 0.24
CA VAL A 128 0.22 6.21 -0.41
C VAL A 128 1.58 5.89 -1.01
N TYR A 129 2.16 4.76 -0.62
CA TYR A 129 3.35 4.26 -1.28
C TYR A 129 2.94 3.43 -2.48
N SER A 130 3.39 3.83 -3.66
CA SER A 130 3.08 3.13 -4.90
C SER A 130 4.16 3.39 -5.94
N GLU A 131 4.54 2.35 -6.68
CA GLU A 131 5.46 2.50 -7.80
C GLU A 131 4.74 2.95 -9.07
N ASP A 132 3.45 2.63 -9.17
CA ASP A 132 2.72 2.76 -10.43
C ASP A 132 2.09 4.13 -10.66
N MET A 133 1.91 4.92 -9.60
CA MET A 133 1.28 6.22 -9.71
C MET A 133 2.33 7.33 -9.72
N ASN A 134 1.93 8.54 -10.15
CA ASN A 134 2.85 9.66 -10.24
C ASN A 134 3.28 10.13 -8.85
N SER A 135 4.56 9.95 -8.54
CA SER A 135 5.12 10.34 -7.25
C SER A 135 5.05 11.85 -7.06
N GLY A 136 4.69 12.27 -5.86
CA GLY A 136 4.57 13.68 -5.51
C GLY A 136 3.20 14.28 -5.71
N GLN A 137 2.31 13.57 -6.40
CA GLN A 137 0.96 14.06 -6.66
C GLN A 137 0.10 13.99 -5.41
N ILE A 138 -0.76 14.98 -5.21
CA ILE A 138 -1.66 15.01 -4.06
C ILE A 138 -3.10 14.93 -4.57
N ILE A 139 -3.84 13.92 -4.09
CA ILE A 139 -5.22 13.69 -4.48
C ILE A 139 -6.07 13.64 -3.22
N CYS A 140 -7.03 14.55 -3.10
CA CYS A 140 -7.93 14.63 -1.93
C CYS A 140 -7.16 14.67 -0.61
N GLY A 141 -6.01 15.33 -0.60
CA GLY A 141 -5.18 15.44 0.61
C GLY A 141 -4.24 14.28 0.87
N THR A 142 -4.23 13.26 -0.01
CA THR A 142 -3.33 12.12 0.13
C THR A 142 -2.22 12.25 -0.90
N LYS A 143 -0.98 12.18 -0.44
CA LYS A 143 0.18 12.28 -1.32
C LYS A 143 0.61 10.90 -1.78
N VAL A 144 0.97 10.80 -3.06
CA VAL A 144 1.53 9.56 -3.62
C VAL A 144 3.04 9.66 -3.58
N LEU A 145 3.71 8.59 -3.18
CA LEU A 145 5.16 8.54 -3.13
C LEU A 145 5.67 7.18 -3.63
N ASN A 146 6.56 7.24 -4.63
CA ASN A 146 7.26 6.05 -5.09
C ASN A 146 8.52 5.90 -4.22
N PRO A 147 8.63 4.82 -3.44
CA PRO A 147 9.77 4.66 -2.51
C PRO A 147 10.99 4.07 -3.20
N PHE A 148 10.86 3.63 -4.44
CA PHE A 148 11.93 2.96 -5.15
C PHE A 148 12.68 3.92 -6.05
#